data_dae1dcac307adfb1a75a6c2374c4689b
#
_entry.id   dae1dcac307adfb1a75a6c2374c4689b
#
_cell.length_a   1.000
_cell.length_b   1.000
_cell.length_c   1.000
_cell.angle_alpha   90.00
_cell.angle_beta   90.00
_cell.angle_gamma   90.00
#
_symmetry.space_group_name_H-M   'P 1'
#
loop_
_entity.id
_entity.type
_entity.pdbx_description
1 polymer ?
#
loop_
_entity_poly.entity_id
_entity_poly.type
_entity_poly.pdbx_seq_one_letter_code
_entity_poly.pdbx_strand_id
1 'polypeptide(L)'
;IDMNVAQEGCMEIFTNYISQLKEIGVYDNSTIILTADHGMPSIDIASPIMLVKPQGRTNDRLTINSAPGNLQTDLLPTILDSIGLEHEPLEYSLMEIDENMQRERTLRIFGNSSDFPAAPKCEGVGSAEYNSYDEYKYTGRYSETDFSGIEPTKYPITDYWW
;
A
#
# COMPACT_ATOMS: atom_id res chain seq x y z
N ILE A 1 -17.42 -11.88 12.63
CA ILE A 1 -16.29 -11.45 13.50
C ILE A 1 -16.36 -9.93 13.52
N ASP A 2 -16.35 -9.34 14.73
CA ASP A 2 -16.23 -7.90 14.88
C ASP A 2 -14.83 -7.47 14.36
N MET A 3 -14.82 -6.56 13.39
CA MET A 3 -13.57 -6.13 12.75
C MET A 3 -12.60 -5.45 13.72
N ASN A 4 -13.13 -4.73 14.72
CA ASN A 4 -12.30 -4.11 15.74
C ASN A 4 -11.55 -5.16 16.57
N VAL A 5 -12.23 -6.25 16.94
CA VAL A 5 -11.62 -7.37 17.67
C VAL A 5 -10.54 -8.06 16.83
N ALA A 6 -10.76 -8.21 15.53
CA ALA A 6 -9.77 -8.79 14.64
C ALA A 6 -8.51 -7.89 14.51
N GLN A 7 -8.71 -6.58 14.38
CA GLN A 7 -7.60 -5.62 14.30
C GLN A 7 -6.82 -5.55 15.61
N GLU A 8 -7.50 -5.52 16.76
CA GLU A 8 -6.85 -5.57 18.07
C GLU A 8 -6.01 -6.84 18.23
N GLY A 9 -6.54 -8.00 17.84
CA GLY A 9 -5.82 -9.27 17.87
C GLY A 9 -4.57 -9.27 16.98
N CYS A 10 -4.66 -8.73 15.76
CA CYS A 10 -3.50 -8.59 14.89
C CYS A 10 -2.43 -7.68 15.50
N MET A 11 -2.82 -6.56 16.09
CA MET A 11 -1.89 -5.63 16.74
C MET A 11 -1.26 -6.23 17.99
N GLU A 12 -1.99 -7.04 18.74
CA GLU A 12 -1.44 -7.78 19.89
C GLU A 12 -0.37 -8.77 19.44
N ILE A 13 -0.64 -9.58 18.41
CA ILE A 13 0.33 -10.52 17.84
C ILE A 13 1.59 -9.77 17.38
N PHE A 14 1.41 -8.66 16.65
CA PHE A 14 2.53 -7.85 16.17
C PHE A 14 3.35 -7.28 17.34
N THR A 15 2.70 -6.73 18.36
CA THR A 15 3.37 -6.16 19.53
C THR A 15 4.15 -7.21 20.30
N ASN A 16 3.59 -8.42 20.47
CA ASN A 16 4.26 -9.55 21.09
C ASN A 16 5.48 -10.00 20.28
N TYR A 17 5.38 -10.04 18.96
CA TYR A 17 6.51 -10.36 18.09
C TYR A 17 7.64 -9.32 18.21
N ILE A 18 7.32 -8.02 18.19
CA ILE A 18 8.30 -6.95 18.41
C ILE A 18 8.98 -7.10 19.79
N SER A 19 8.22 -7.42 20.82
CA SER A 19 8.77 -7.64 22.15
C SER A 19 9.77 -8.79 22.19
N GLN A 20 9.48 -9.89 21.52
CA GLN A 20 10.39 -11.03 21.40
C GLN A 20 11.67 -10.66 20.63
N LEU A 21 11.58 -9.89 19.53
CA LEU A 21 12.76 -9.42 18.80
C LEU A 21 13.66 -8.54 19.68
N LYS A 22 13.07 -7.70 20.54
CA LYS A 22 13.82 -6.90 21.53
C LYS A 22 14.47 -7.78 22.58
N GLU A 23 13.78 -8.77 23.09
CA GLU A 23 14.25 -9.67 24.15
C GLU A 23 15.46 -10.49 23.69
N ILE A 24 15.44 -10.99 22.45
CA ILE A 24 16.58 -11.72 21.87
C ILE A 24 17.67 -10.79 21.28
N GLY A 25 17.50 -9.47 21.36
CA GLY A 25 18.52 -8.49 20.98
C GLY A 25 18.73 -8.27 19.49
N VAL A 26 17.78 -8.68 18.63
CA VAL A 26 17.89 -8.51 17.16
C VAL A 26 17.07 -7.35 16.62
N TYR A 27 16.19 -6.76 17.43
CA TYR A 27 15.28 -5.69 17.01
C TYR A 27 16.00 -4.51 16.34
N ASP A 28 17.08 -4.01 16.94
CA ASP A 28 17.80 -2.84 16.44
C ASP A 28 18.49 -3.11 15.10
N ASN A 29 18.91 -4.36 14.88
CA ASN A 29 19.59 -4.81 13.69
C ASN A 29 18.64 -5.37 12.61
N SER A 30 17.34 -5.23 12.80
CA SER A 30 16.33 -5.70 11.85
C SER A 30 15.65 -4.54 11.16
N THR A 31 15.43 -4.65 9.84
CA THR A 31 14.39 -3.91 9.15
C THR A 31 13.07 -4.65 9.34
N ILE A 32 12.03 -3.92 9.76
CA ILE A 32 10.71 -4.49 10.00
C ILE A 32 9.71 -3.76 9.13
N ILE A 33 8.97 -4.51 8.32
CA ILE A 33 7.93 -3.98 7.44
C ILE A 33 6.62 -4.64 7.86
N LEU A 34 5.63 -3.82 8.24
CA LEU A 34 4.27 -4.26 8.48
C LEU A 34 3.38 -3.64 7.41
N THR A 35 2.68 -4.49 6.69
CA THR A 35 1.77 -4.06 5.64
C THR A 35 0.54 -4.97 5.58
N ALA A 36 -0.44 -4.58 4.79
CA ALA A 36 -1.60 -5.39 4.43
C ALA A 36 -1.68 -5.50 2.90
N ASP A 37 -2.35 -6.52 2.40
CA ASP A 37 -2.59 -6.76 0.98
C ASP A 37 -3.51 -5.69 0.37
N HIS A 38 -4.47 -5.19 1.16
CA HIS A 38 -5.38 -4.11 0.79
C HIS A 38 -5.84 -3.34 2.03
N GLY A 39 -6.49 -2.20 1.82
CA GLY A 39 -7.16 -1.43 2.85
C GLY A 39 -8.51 -2.03 3.25
N MET A 40 -9.25 -1.30 4.08
CA MET A 40 -10.56 -1.76 4.56
C MET A 40 -11.63 -1.53 3.48
N PRO A 41 -12.33 -2.57 3.01
CA PRO A 41 -13.31 -2.44 1.92
C PRO A 41 -14.44 -1.43 2.18
N SER A 42 -14.79 -1.20 3.44
CA SER A 42 -15.85 -0.25 3.83
C SER A 42 -15.37 1.19 4.01
N ILE A 43 -14.06 1.44 3.95
CA ILE A 43 -13.45 2.76 4.16
C ILE A 43 -12.61 3.16 2.96
N ASP A 44 -11.53 2.45 2.70
CA ASP A 44 -10.62 2.69 1.58
C ASP A 44 -9.81 1.43 1.28
N ILE A 45 -10.21 0.69 0.27
CA ILE A 45 -9.56 -0.55 -0.13
C ILE A 45 -8.19 -0.31 -0.77
N ALA A 46 -7.98 0.86 -1.34
CA ALA A 46 -6.75 1.19 -2.06
C ALA A 46 -5.61 1.69 -1.15
N SER A 47 -5.88 1.91 0.13
CA SER A 47 -4.91 2.46 1.09
C SER A 47 -4.57 1.47 2.21
N PRO A 48 -3.78 0.42 1.92
CA PRO A 48 -3.29 -0.48 2.96
C PRO A 48 -2.33 0.24 3.90
N ILE A 49 -2.26 -0.26 5.14
CA ILE A 49 -1.25 0.20 6.09
C ILE A 49 0.15 -0.16 5.59
N MET A 50 1.10 0.75 5.80
CA MET A 50 2.52 0.51 5.54
C MET A 50 3.35 1.15 6.64
N LEU A 51 3.98 0.34 7.47
CA LEU A 51 4.91 0.78 8.51
C LEU A 51 6.28 0.19 8.23
N VAL A 52 7.31 1.03 8.23
CA VAL A 52 8.69 0.62 8.02
C VAL A 52 9.54 1.08 9.19
N LYS A 53 10.21 0.14 9.84
CA LYS A 53 11.30 0.42 10.79
C LYS A 53 12.60 0.01 10.12
N PRO A 54 13.45 0.95 9.67
CA PRO A 54 14.77 0.63 9.12
C PRO A 54 15.70 0.02 10.16
N GLN A 55 16.65 -0.80 9.70
CA GLN A 55 17.76 -1.28 10.53
C GLN A 55 18.51 -0.10 11.18
N GLY A 56 18.95 -0.27 12.42
CA GLY A 56 19.73 0.73 13.15
C GLY A 56 18.93 1.93 13.67
N ARG A 57 17.62 2.02 13.37
CA ARG A 57 16.77 3.08 13.89
C ARG A 57 16.29 2.71 15.30
N THR A 58 16.73 3.51 16.28
CA THR A 58 16.48 3.26 17.72
C THR A 58 15.53 4.28 18.34
N ASN A 59 15.05 5.29 17.58
CA ASN A 59 14.12 6.25 18.12
C ASN A 59 12.71 5.65 18.24
N ASP A 60 12.05 5.87 19.35
CA ASP A 60 10.71 5.38 19.65
C ASP A 60 9.59 6.25 19.04
N ARG A 61 9.92 7.22 18.19
CA ARG A 61 8.93 8.10 17.57
C ARG A 61 8.49 7.56 16.23
N LEU A 62 7.18 7.29 16.12
CA LEU A 62 6.52 7.11 14.84
C LEU A 62 6.57 8.43 14.05
N THR A 63 7.09 8.39 12.84
CA THR A 63 6.99 9.48 11.88
C THR A 63 5.94 9.09 10.85
N ILE A 64 4.90 9.90 10.73
CA ILE A 64 3.91 9.74 9.68
C ILE A 64 4.42 10.51 8.47
N ASN A 65 4.61 9.81 7.36
CA ASN A 65 4.95 10.39 6.07
C ASN A 65 3.73 10.25 5.15
N SER A 66 3.31 11.36 4.57
CA SER A 66 2.23 11.41 3.59
C SER A 66 2.73 11.34 2.14
N ALA A 67 3.94 10.87 1.94
CA ALA A 67 4.53 10.66 0.62
C ALA A 67 3.65 9.78 -0.27
N PRO A 68 3.67 9.99 -1.60
CA PRO A 68 2.85 9.27 -2.55
C PRO A 68 3.38 7.85 -2.81
N GLY A 69 3.47 7.02 -1.79
CA GLY A 69 3.86 5.61 -1.87
C GLY A 69 2.81 4.75 -2.57
N ASN A 70 3.26 3.62 -3.11
CA ASN A 70 2.42 2.59 -3.70
C ASN A 70 2.93 1.21 -3.27
N LEU A 71 2.13 0.49 -2.49
CA LEU A 71 2.53 -0.81 -1.97
C LEU A 71 2.95 -1.80 -3.07
N GLN A 72 2.21 -1.84 -4.17
CA GLN A 72 2.44 -2.83 -5.23
C GLN A 72 3.78 -2.64 -5.95
N THR A 73 4.23 -1.40 -6.09
CA THR A 73 5.47 -1.08 -6.82
C THR A 73 6.66 -0.81 -5.90
N ASP A 74 6.39 -0.30 -4.68
CA ASP A 74 7.45 0.23 -3.82
C ASP A 74 7.89 -0.75 -2.72
N LEU A 75 7.12 -1.81 -2.45
CA LEU A 75 7.46 -2.79 -1.42
C LEU A 75 8.76 -3.53 -1.74
N LEU A 76 8.88 -4.06 -2.95
CA LEU A 76 10.07 -4.81 -3.36
C LEU A 76 11.33 -3.92 -3.36
N PRO A 77 11.33 -2.73 -3.98
CA PRO A 77 12.45 -1.79 -3.87
C PRO A 77 12.82 -1.46 -2.42
N THR A 78 11.83 -1.27 -1.55
CA THR A 78 12.08 -1.01 -0.12
C THR A 78 12.79 -2.19 0.57
N ILE A 79 12.40 -3.42 0.25
CA ILE A 79 13.06 -4.63 0.77
C ILE A 79 14.49 -4.71 0.26
N LEU A 80 14.72 -4.53 -1.05
CA LEU A 80 16.05 -4.60 -1.65
C LEU A 80 16.97 -3.52 -1.09
N ASP A 81 16.52 -2.29 -1.00
CA ASP A 81 17.25 -1.18 -0.40
C ASP A 81 17.59 -1.48 1.07
N SER A 82 16.67 -2.06 1.83
CA SER A 82 16.91 -2.40 3.24
C SER A 82 18.03 -3.42 3.48
N ILE A 83 18.39 -4.18 2.47
CA ILE A 83 19.49 -5.17 2.50
C ILE A 83 20.67 -4.76 1.62
N GLY A 84 20.66 -3.52 1.11
CA GLY A 84 21.75 -2.95 0.33
C GLY A 84 21.87 -3.51 -1.10
N LEU A 85 20.79 -3.99 -1.68
CA LEU A 85 20.74 -4.43 -3.07
C LEU A 85 20.15 -3.35 -3.96
N GLU A 86 20.72 -3.22 -5.17
CA GLU A 86 20.18 -2.31 -6.19
C GLU A 86 18.83 -2.79 -6.71
N HIS A 87 17.97 -1.85 -7.08
CA HIS A 87 16.68 -2.08 -7.73
C HIS A 87 16.57 -1.25 -9.02
N GLU A 88 15.55 -1.52 -9.82
CA GLU A 88 15.33 -0.85 -11.09
C GLU A 88 15.14 0.67 -10.92
N PRO A 89 15.72 1.50 -11.82
CA PRO A 89 15.70 2.97 -11.64
C PRO A 89 14.32 3.64 -11.70
N LEU A 90 13.32 2.94 -12.21
CA LEU A 90 11.93 3.45 -12.29
C LEU A 90 11.09 3.15 -11.04
N GLU A 91 11.63 2.36 -10.11
CA GLU A 91 11.01 1.99 -8.86
C GLU A 91 11.66 2.76 -7.71
N TYR A 92 10.89 3.01 -6.67
CA TYR A 92 11.33 3.79 -5.52
C TYR A 92 11.22 2.97 -4.24
N SER A 93 12.27 2.96 -3.44
CA SER A 93 12.12 2.59 -2.03
C SER A 93 11.25 3.62 -1.31
N LEU A 94 10.36 3.18 -0.41
CA LEU A 94 9.58 4.09 0.45
C LEU A 94 10.46 5.00 1.30
N MET A 95 11.72 4.64 1.50
CA MET A 95 12.69 5.46 2.23
C MET A 95 13.22 6.62 1.39
N GLU A 96 13.05 6.58 0.06
CA GLU A 96 13.48 7.60 -0.90
C GLU A 96 12.35 8.53 -1.34
N ILE A 97 11.08 8.15 -1.11
CA ILE A 97 9.93 8.93 -1.56
C ILE A 97 9.73 10.13 -0.63
N ASP A 98 9.93 11.33 -1.19
CA ASP A 98 9.60 12.59 -0.52
C ASP A 98 8.10 12.87 -0.59
N GLU A 99 7.55 13.52 0.44
CA GLU A 99 6.11 13.85 0.51
C GLU A 99 5.63 14.80 -0.60
N ASN A 100 6.54 15.53 -1.24
CA ASN A 100 6.25 16.43 -2.36
C ASN A 100 6.58 15.83 -3.72
N MET A 101 7.06 14.58 -3.75
CA MET A 101 7.43 13.92 -4.99
C MET A 101 6.22 13.82 -5.94
N GLN A 102 6.41 14.33 -7.16
CA GLN A 102 5.44 14.20 -8.24
C GLN A 102 5.79 12.97 -9.06
N ARG A 103 5.07 11.87 -8.82
CA ARG A 103 5.24 10.64 -9.58
C ARG A 103 3.90 10.15 -10.12
N GLU A 104 3.92 9.62 -11.34
CA GLU A 104 2.77 8.91 -11.88
C GLU A 104 2.57 7.60 -11.14
N ARG A 105 1.33 7.32 -10.77
CA ARG A 105 0.91 6.07 -10.14
C ARG A 105 -0.29 5.50 -10.88
N THR A 106 -0.51 4.22 -10.67
CA THR A 106 -1.58 3.48 -11.32
C THR A 106 -2.56 2.96 -10.26
N LEU A 107 -3.85 3.21 -10.49
CA LEU A 107 -4.94 2.57 -9.76
C LEU A 107 -5.65 1.61 -10.70
N ARG A 108 -5.81 0.34 -10.29
CA ARG A 108 -6.56 -0.68 -11.03
C ARG A 108 -7.82 -1.03 -10.28
N ILE A 109 -8.96 -0.93 -10.96
CA ILE A 109 -10.27 -1.26 -10.42
C ILE A 109 -10.83 -2.45 -11.20
N PHE A 110 -11.05 -3.55 -10.48
CA PHE A 110 -11.61 -4.78 -11.01
C PHE A 110 -13.12 -4.84 -10.71
N GLY A 111 -13.92 -5.22 -11.67
CA GLY A 111 -15.36 -5.35 -11.50
C GLY A 111 -16.11 -4.01 -11.53
N ASN A 112 -17.31 -3.99 -10.94
CA ASN A 112 -18.13 -2.78 -10.85
C ASN A 112 -17.75 -1.97 -9.61
N SER A 113 -17.63 -0.65 -9.77
CA SER A 113 -17.34 0.26 -8.66
C SER A 113 -18.36 0.20 -7.51
N SER A 114 -19.58 -0.29 -7.76
CA SER A 114 -20.57 -0.55 -6.70
C SER A 114 -20.13 -1.62 -5.71
N ASP A 115 -19.20 -2.50 -6.11
CA ASP A 115 -18.64 -3.54 -5.25
C ASP A 115 -17.55 -2.97 -4.31
N PHE A 116 -17.08 -1.75 -4.59
CA PHE A 116 -16.08 -1.03 -3.82
C PHE A 116 -16.59 0.35 -3.41
N PRO A 117 -17.57 0.42 -2.50
CA PRO A 117 -18.20 1.69 -2.10
C PRO A 117 -17.22 2.69 -1.45
N ALA A 118 -16.01 2.25 -1.10
CA ALA A 118 -14.96 3.09 -0.56
C ALA A 118 -14.12 3.82 -1.62
N ALA A 119 -14.42 3.65 -2.91
CA ALA A 119 -13.87 4.47 -3.97
C ALA A 119 -14.87 5.57 -4.40
N PRO A 120 -15.24 6.53 -3.51
CA PRO A 120 -16.36 7.45 -3.73
C PRO A 120 -16.18 8.37 -4.93
N LYS A 121 -14.94 8.50 -5.41
CA LYS A 121 -14.60 9.31 -6.58
C LYS A 121 -14.60 8.51 -7.89
N CYS A 122 -14.93 7.23 -7.81
CA CYS A 122 -14.99 6.31 -8.95
C CYS A 122 -16.42 5.80 -9.19
N GLU A 123 -17.46 6.54 -8.77
CA GLU A 123 -18.86 6.18 -9.02
C GLU A 123 -19.10 5.96 -10.53
N GLY A 124 -19.66 4.79 -10.87
CA GLY A 124 -19.92 4.42 -12.26
C GLY A 124 -18.73 3.90 -13.04
N VAL A 125 -17.59 3.72 -12.37
CA VAL A 125 -16.36 3.20 -12.94
C VAL A 125 -16.21 1.71 -12.63
N GLY A 126 -15.62 0.98 -13.55
CA GLY A 126 -15.39 -0.44 -13.42
C GLY A 126 -16.26 -1.27 -14.36
N SER A 127 -15.89 -2.51 -14.54
CA SER A 127 -16.60 -3.47 -15.38
C SER A 127 -17.66 -4.22 -14.58
N ALA A 128 -18.88 -4.33 -15.13
CA ALA A 128 -19.92 -5.17 -14.54
C ALA A 128 -19.58 -6.67 -14.57
N GLU A 129 -18.58 -7.04 -15.36
CA GLU A 129 -18.09 -8.41 -15.50
C GLU A 129 -16.64 -8.45 -15.04
N TYR A 130 -16.27 -9.42 -14.20
CA TYR A 130 -14.89 -9.63 -13.69
C TYR A 130 -13.91 -10.15 -14.76
N ASN A 131 -14.14 -9.83 -16.03
CA ASN A 131 -13.30 -10.21 -17.15
C ASN A 131 -12.39 -9.06 -17.65
N SER A 132 -12.47 -7.91 -17.01
CA SER A 132 -11.64 -6.74 -17.30
C SER A 132 -11.38 -5.91 -16.06
N TYR A 133 -10.39 -5.04 -16.15
CA TYR A 133 -10.15 -3.99 -15.16
C TYR A 133 -9.93 -2.64 -15.85
N ASP A 134 -10.25 -1.58 -15.13
CA ASP A 134 -10.01 -0.21 -15.54
C ASP A 134 -8.73 0.30 -14.84
N GLU A 135 -7.79 0.83 -15.62
CA GLU A 135 -6.53 1.37 -15.15
C GLU A 135 -6.54 2.89 -15.24
N TYR A 136 -6.35 3.56 -14.11
CA TYR A 136 -6.25 5.01 -13.99
C TYR A 136 -4.80 5.39 -13.71
N LYS A 137 -4.27 6.33 -14.49
CA LYS A 137 -2.99 6.97 -14.20
C LYS A 137 -3.22 8.31 -13.54
N TYR A 138 -2.53 8.56 -12.44
CA TYR A 138 -2.67 9.80 -11.69
C TYR A 138 -1.36 10.20 -11.03
N THR A 139 -1.26 11.48 -10.65
CA THR A 139 -0.08 12.04 -9.99
C THR A 139 -0.50 12.62 -8.64
N GLY A 140 0.37 12.55 -7.64
CA GLY A 140 0.10 13.08 -6.32
C GLY A 140 -0.58 12.09 -5.37
N ARG A 141 -1.35 12.57 -4.41
CA ARG A 141 -1.97 11.75 -3.38
C ARG A 141 -3.30 11.16 -3.85
N TYR A 142 -3.51 9.86 -3.58
CA TYR A 142 -4.77 9.19 -3.89
C TYR A 142 -5.98 9.92 -3.29
N SER A 143 -5.91 10.29 -2.02
CA SER A 143 -7.01 10.97 -1.30
C SER A 143 -7.38 12.35 -1.85
N GLU A 144 -6.48 12.97 -2.61
CA GLU A 144 -6.65 14.31 -3.20
C GLU A 144 -6.99 14.25 -4.69
N THR A 145 -6.96 13.06 -5.30
CA THR A 145 -7.19 12.87 -6.73
C THR A 145 -8.67 12.72 -7.04
N ASP A 146 -9.16 13.53 -7.97
CA ASP A 146 -10.51 13.38 -8.54
C ASP A 146 -10.46 12.44 -9.75
N PHE A 147 -10.79 11.18 -9.54
CA PHE A 147 -10.79 10.15 -10.59
C PHE A 147 -11.92 10.32 -11.59
N SER A 148 -12.98 11.09 -11.31
CA SER A 148 -14.08 11.31 -12.26
C SER A 148 -13.66 12.09 -13.51
N GLY A 149 -12.56 12.85 -13.39
CA GLY A 149 -11.96 13.60 -14.51
C GLY A 149 -10.88 12.84 -15.27
N ILE A 150 -10.57 11.59 -14.87
CA ILE A 150 -9.52 10.77 -15.49
C ILE A 150 -10.18 9.66 -16.31
N GLU A 151 -9.91 9.62 -17.62
CA GLU A 151 -10.37 8.57 -18.49
C GLU A 151 -9.50 7.31 -18.29
N PRO A 152 -10.08 6.16 -17.88
CA PRO A 152 -9.30 4.96 -17.67
C PRO A 152 -8.98 4.22 -18.97
N THR A 153 -7.91 3.46 -18.94
CA THR A 153 -7.66 2.45 -19.98
C THR A 153 -8.22 1.11 -19.53
N LYS A 154 -9.07 0.50 -20.35
CA LYS A 154 -9.67 -0.80 -20.06
C LYS A 154 -8.79 -1.93 -20.59
N TYR A 155 -8.49 -2.89 -19.73
CA TYR A 155 -7.73 -4.09 -20.08
C TYR A 155 -8.58 -5.35 -19.86
N PRO A 156 -8.59 -6.30 -20.81
CA PRO A 156 -9.17 -7.60 -20.58
C PRO A 156 -8.31 -8.40 -19.59
N ILE A 157 -8.95 -9.17 -18.73
CA ILE A 157 -8.26 -10.17 -17.92
C ILE A 157 -8.12 -11.42 -18.79
N THR A 158 -6.97 -11.61 -19.41
CA THR A 158 -6.68 -12.74 -20.32
C THR A 158 -6.12 -13.95 -19.59
N ASP A 159 -5.52 -13.72 -18.42
CA ASP A 159 -4.90 -14.75 -17.59
C ASP A 159 -5.23 -14.51 -16.12
N TYR A 160 -5.59 -15.55 -15.41
CA TYR A 160 -5.73 -15.51 -13.96
C TYR A 160 -4.32 -15.68 -13.36
N TRP A 161 -3.77 -14.59 -12.86
CA TRP A 161 -2.56 -14.61 -12.04
C TRP A 161 -2.97 -14.91 -10.60
N TRP A 162 -2.85 -16.15 -10.20
CA TRP A 162 -2.96 -16.62 -8.80
C TRP A 162 -1.62 -17.16 -8.36
#